data_1ea5f49661b6f628664646dfe27dcfe9
#
_entry.id   1ea5f49661b6f628664646dfe27dcfe9
#
_cell.length_a   1.000
_cell.length_b   1.000
_cell.length_c   1.000
_cell.angle_alpha   90.00
_cell.angle_beta   90.00
_cell.angle_gamma   90.00
#
_symmetry.space_group_name_H-M   'P 1'
#
loop_
_entity.id
_entity.type
_entity.pdbx_description
1 polymer ?
#
loop_
_entity_poly.entity_id
_entity_poly.type
_entity_poly.pdbx_seq_one_letter_code
_entity_poly.pdbx_strand_id
1 'polypeptide(L)'
;MFGQELKKMGIATAYRYIEKNPKDNLRKLMTWVDRIAGEGPDSFEEQRKVIWDILDHPESNMYQLIMRVIEEVDPEVVKTVFSNFFLNAAILGWPKQEKLRAEYNCNIPWAILLDPTSACNLHCTGCWAAEYGNKLNLTFDELDSIIEQGKELGIYFYIYTGGEPLVRKNDLIALCKKHSDCIFLSFTNATLIDEAFADDMLRVKNFVPAISVEGDMAAHDGRRGKGSYEKVEKAMKLLKEKKLPFGVSCCYTSANCDSISSDEFYDWLVDKGVLFAWYFHYMPVGNDAVPQLMPTPSQREMMYDRVRYCRRTKPLFAIDFQNDGEYVGGCVAGGRRYLHINANGDVDPCVFIHYSDSNIREKTLLECLQSPLFMAYHENQPFNENHLRPCPMLENPQKLREMVAKTQAKSTDMQSPESAEHLCSKCDEYAKNWTPSAEKLWNESHKE
;
A
#
# COMPACT_ATOMS: atom_id res chain seq x y z
N MET A 1 28.80 -3.72 -6.23
CA MET A 1 28.92 -4.69 -5.11
C MET A 1 29.63 -4.10 -3.90
N PHE A 2 30.90 -3.72 -3.98
CA PHE A 2 31.68 -3.23 -2.82
C PHE A 2 31.09 -1.98 -2.14
N GLY A 3 30.57 -1.02 -2.89
CA GLY A 3 29.92 0.18 -2.36
C GLY A 3 28.56 -0.07 -1.68
N GLN A 4 27.82 -1.10 -2.09
CA GLN A 4 26.54 -1.48 -1.46
C GLN A 4 26.74 -2.17 -0.11
N GLU A 5 27.74 -3.06 -0.02
CA GLU A 5 28.09 -3.71 1.26
C GLU A 5 28.62 -2.71 2.29
N LEU A 6 29.42 -1.73 1.86
CA LEU A 6 29.86 -0.63 2.72
C LEU A 6 28.70 0.25 3.21
N LYS A 7 27.71 0.55 2.36
CA LYS A 7 26.50 1.27 2.75
C LYS A 7 25.67 0.46 3.77
N LYS A 8 25.50 -0.84 3.54
CA LYS A 8 24.79 -1.76 4.48
C LYS A 8 25.49 -1.85 5.84
N MET A 9 26.82 -1.97 5.84
CA MET A 9 27.62 -1.97 7.08
C MET A 9 27.51 -0.63 7.82
N GLY A 10 27.54 0.49 7.12
CA GLY A 10 27.37 1.82 7.69
C GLY A 10 26.02 1.97 8.38
N ILE A 11 24.92 1.54 7.74
CA ILE A 11 23.56 1.61 8.30
C ILE A 11 23.39 0.67 9.49
N ALA A 12 23.94 -0.55 9.44
CA ALA A 12 23.89 -1.47 10.58
C ALA A 12 24.65 -0.93 11.81
N THR A 13 25.76 -0.23 11.58
CA THR A 13 26.53 0.41 12.64
C THR A 13 25.78 1.63 13.20
N ALA A 14 25.18 2.44 12.32
CA ALA A 14 24.39 3.59 12.68
C ALA A 14 23.17 3.20 13.54
N TYR A 15 22.48 2.12 13.17
CA TYR A 15 21.31 1.65 13.93
C TYR A 15 21.68 1.22 15.37
N ARG A 16 22.75 0.41 15.52
CA ARG A 16 23.24 0.01 16.87
C ARG A 16 23.62 1.21 17.74
N TYR A 17 24.00 2.32 17.11
CA TYR A 17 24.32 3.55 17.79
C TYR A 17 23.05 4.28 18.25
N ILE A 18 22.00 4.30 17.43
CA ILE A 18 20.69 4.91 17.76
C ILE A 18 20.05 4.18 18.94
N GLU A 19 20.06 2.85 18.94
CA GLU A 19 19.41 2.00 19.93
C GLU A 19 19.82 2.32 21.37
N LYS A 20 21.08 2.74 21.60
CA LYS A 20 21.61 3.03 22.95
C LYS A 20 21.10 4.34 23.56
N ASN A 21 20.81 5.34 22.77
CA ASN A 21 20.24 6.62 23.18
C ASN A 21 19.55 7.26 21.96
N PRO A 22 18.29 6.89 21.66
CA PRO A 22 17.61 7.30 20.43
C PRO A 22 17.57 8.80 20.23
N LYS A 23 17.22 9.57 21.27
CA LYS A 23 17.04 11.03 21.19
C LYS A 23 18.29 11.76 20.74
N ASP A 24 19.43 11.46 21.36
CA ASP A 24 20.70 12.11 21.04
C ASP A 24 21.35 11.54 19.79
N ASN A 25 21.20 10.24 19.58
CA ASN A 25 21.92 9.53 18.53
C ASN A 25 21.28 9.67 17.15
N LEU A 26 19.96 9.89 17.05
CA LEU A 26 19.31 10.28 15.79
C LEU A 26 19.87 11.59 15.23
N ARG A 27 20.02 12.62 16.09
CA ARG A 27 20.62 13.90 15.68
C ARG A 27 22.07 13.74 15.21
N LYS A 28 22.88 12.98 15.96
CA LYS A 28 24.27 12.70 15.59
C LYS A 28 24.37 11.92 14.29
N LEU A 29 23.46 10.97 14.07
CA LEU A 29 23.38 10.24 12.80
C LEU A 29 23.04 11.17 11.65
N MET A 30 22.04 12.03 11.80
CA MET A 30 21.68 12.99 10.75
C MET A 30 22.81 13.96 10.46
N THR A 31 23.51 14.45 11.47
CA THR A 31 24.73 15.26 11.29
C THR A 31 25.79 14.53 10.49
N TRP A 32 25.95 13.22 10.71
CA TRP A 32 26.90 12.41 9.95
C TRP A 32 26.40 12.15 8.51
N VAL A 33 25.10 11.91 8.32
CA VAL A 33 24.47 11.79 6.99
C VAL A 33 24.69 13.06 6.16
N ASP A 34 24.48 14.25 6.75
CA ASP A 34 24.71 15.54 6.08
C ASP A 34 26.16 15.73 5.62
N ARG A 35 27.13 15.28 6.42
CA ARG A 35 28.54 15.34 6.04
C ARG A 35 28.91 14.46 4.84
N ILE A 36 28.21 13.34 4.65
CA ILE A 36 28.54 12.37 3.60
C ILE A 36 27.69 12.57 2.35
N ALA A 37 26.45 13.01 2.52
CA ALA A 37 25.52 13.14 1.40
C ALA A 37 25.91 14.25 0.42
N GLY A 38 26.63 15.27 0.89
CA GLY A 38 27.02 16.41 0.06
C GLY A 38 25.84 17.26 -0.42
N GLU A 39 26.07 18.05 -1.45
CA GLU A 39 25.06 18.88 -2.14
C GLU A 39 24.81 18.29 -3.54
N GLY A 40 23.55 18.33 -4.02
CA GLY A 40 23.20 17.90 -5.38
C GLY A 40 21.93 17.06 -5.46
N PRO A 41 21.49 16.72 -6.67
CA PRO A 41 20.21 16.00 -6.91
C PRO A 41 20.10 14.65 -6.18
N ASP A 42 21.22 13.96 -6.00
CA ASP A 42 21.27 12.64 -5.35
C ASP A 42 21.48 12.73 -3.82
N SER A 43 21.53 13.94 -3.26
CA SER A 43 21.81 14.19 -1.84
C SER A 43 20.60 14.03 -0.93
N PHE A 44 19.38 13.88 -1.50
CA PHE A 44 18.12 13.86 -0.75
C PHE A 44 17.94 15.08 0.19
N GLU A 45 18.37 16.27 -0.25
CA GLU A 45 18.41 17.47 0.57
C GLU A 45 17.06 17.84 1.17
N GLU A 46 15.99 17.81 0.35
CA GLU A 46 14.63 18.12 0.82
C GLU A 46 14.15 17.12 1.88
N GLN A 47 14.41 15.82 1.67
CA GLN A 47 14.05 14.78 2.64
C GLN A 47 14.84 14.93 3.95
N ARG A 48 16.12 15.30 3.86
CA ARG A 48 16.94 15.58 5.05
C ARG A 48 16.44 16.79 5.83
N LYS A 49 16.00 17.85 5.14
CA LYS A 49 15.38 19.03 5.79
C LYS A 49 14.12 18.63 6.55
N VAL A 50 13.26 17.80 5.96
CA VAL A 50 12.06 17.29 6.64
C VAL A 50 12.42 16.47 7.89
N ILE A 51 13.45 15.62 7.82
CA ILE A 51 13.90 14.84 8.99
C ILE A 51 14.44 15.78 10.07
N TRP A 52 15.22 16.80 9.72
CA TRP A 52 15.70 17.79 10.67
C TRP A 52 14.56 18.56 11.33
N ASP A 53 13.58 19.01 10.56
CA ASP A 53 12.38 19.66 11.07
C ASP A 53 11.66 18.79 12.12
N ILE A 54 11.47 17.49 11.81
CA ILE A 54 10.89 16.54 12.77
C ILE A 54 11.74 16.42 14.04
N LEU A 55 13.07 16.34 13.91
CA LEU A 55 13.97 16.20 15.05
C LEU A 55 14.08 17.48 15.90
N ASP A 56 13.83 18.63 15.31
CA ASP A 56 13.83 19.93 16.00
C ASP A 56 12.53 20.19 16.77
N HIS A 57 11.47 19.41 16.48
CA HIS A 57 10.15 19.51 17.11
C HIS A 57 9.76 18.20 17.84
N PRO A 58 10.35 17.91 19.01
CA PRO A 58 10.06 16.67 19.76
C PRO A 58 8.61 16.53 20.22
N GLU A 59 7.86 17.63 20.28
CA GLU A 59 6.42 17.68 20.55
C GLU A 59 5.57 17.26 19.36
N SER A 60 6.15 17.20 18.15
CA SER A 60 5.40 16.84 16.94
C SER A 60 4.98 15.37 16.96
N ASN A 61 3.81 15.11 16.38
CA ASN A 61 3.28 13.74 16.24
C ASN A 61 4.20 12.82 15.41
N MET A 62 4.91 13.35 14.42
CA MET A 62 5.87 12.57 13.61
C MET A 62 7.11 12.18 14.43
N TYR A 63 7.61 13.07 15.29
CA TYR A 63 8.67 12.72 16.24
C TYR A 63 8.20 11.63 17.21
N GLN A 64 6.99 11.78 17.76
CA GLN A 64 6.39 10.78 18.64
C GLN A 64 6.22 9.43 17.94
N LEU A 65 5.81 9.41 16.66
CA LEU A 65 5.72 8.18 15.86
C LEU A 65 7.10 7.51 15.71
N ILE A 66 8.15 8.28 15.38
CA ILE A 66 9.52 7.74 15.29
C ILE A 66 9.94 7.12 16.63
N MET A 67 9.66 7.79 17.74
CA MET A 67 9.98 7.28 19.08
C MET A 67 9.21 6.00 19.39
N ARG A 68 7.91 5.92 19.04
CA ARG A 68 7.12 4.69 19.18
C ARG A 68 7.71 3.54 18.39
N VAL A 69 8.12 3.76 17.14
CA VAL A 69 8.79 2.71 16.33
C VAL A 69 10.05 2.18 17.03
N ILE A 70 10.86 3.07 17.61
CA ILE A 70 12.12 2.70 18.27
C ILE A 70 11.89 1.99 19.62
N GLU A 71 10.87 2.40 20.39
CA GLU A 71 10.62 1.91 21.75
C GLU A 71 9.68 0.69 21.78
N GLU A 72 8.69 0.65 20.89
CA GLU A 72 7.63 -0.35 20.89
C GLU A 72 7.93 -1.56 19.98
N VAL A 73 8.83 -1.44 18.99
CA VAL A 73 9.13 -2.51 18.01
C VAL A 73 10.47 -3.18 18.35
N ASP A 74 10.58 -4.48 18.03
CA ASP A 74 11.83 -5.23 18.17
C ASP A 74 12.96 -4.57 17.36
N PRO A 75 14.12 -4.28 17.96
CA PRO A 75 15.20 -3.56 17.32
C PRO A 75 15.74 -4.21 16.04
N GLU A 76 15.80 -5.53 15.99
CA GLU A 76 16.30 -6.23 14.80
C GLU A 76 15.24 -6.23 13.67
N VAL A 77 13.95 -6.18 14.03
CA VAL A 77 12.87 -5.98 13.05
C VAL A 77 12.92 -4.56 12.50
N VAL A 78 13.03 -3.53 13.36
CA VAL A 78 13.16 -2.13 12.91
C VAL A 78 14.34 -1.97 11.96
N LYS A 79 15.50 -2.52 12.30
CA LYS A 79 16.70 -2.47 11.47
C LYS A 79 16.49 -3.14 10.11
N THR A 80 15.84 -4.30 10.07
CA THR A 80 15.59 -5.04 8.82
C THR A 80 14.58 -4.29 7.95
N VAL A 81 13.45 -3.84 8.52
CA VAL A 81 12.44 -3.06 7.81
C VAL A 81 13.04 -1.76 7.27
N PHE A 82 13.80 -1.04 8.11
CA PHE A 82 14.47 0.19 7.68
C PHE A 82 15.44 -0.06 6.52
N SER A 83 16.28 -1.09 6.62
CA SER A 83 17.24 -1.43 5.56
C SER A 83 16.54 -1.81 4.26
N ASN A 84 15.49 -2.62 4.32
CA ASN A 84 14.82 -3.11 3.13
C ASN A 84 13.92 -2.06 2.48
N PHE A 85 13.17 -1.30 3.28
CA PHE A 85 12.25 -0.28 2.78
C PHE A 85 13.01 0.99 2.34
N PHE A 86 13.85 1.57 3.20
CA PHE A 86 14.52 2.82 2.87
C PHE A 86 15.76 2.62 2.03
N LEU A 87 16.67 1.69 2.41
CA LEU A 87 17.89 1.52 1.64
C LEU A 87 17.62 0.77 0.34
N ASN A 88 17.05 -0.43 0.38
CA ASN A 88 16.92 -1.24 -0.82
C ASN A 88 15.83 -0.72 -1.75
N ALA A 89 14.60 -0.49 -1.24
CA ALA A 89 13.48 -0.08 -2.11
C ALA A 89 13.54 1.40 -2.51
N ALA A 90 13.90 2.34 -1.60
CA ALA A 90 13.93 3.75 -1.94
C ALA A 90 15.31 4.20 -2.49
N ILE A 91 16.40 4.08 -1.71
CA ILE A 91 17.69 4.69 -2.08
C ILE A 91 18.39 3.95 -3.23
N LEU A 92 18.30 2.62 -3.29
CA LEU A 92 18.98 1.82 -4.31
C LEU A 92 18.03 1.44 -5.46
N GLY A 93 16.79 1.10 -5.15
CA GLY A 93 15.80 0.63 -6.11
C GLY A 93 15.28 1.77 -7.00
N TRP A 94 14.89 2.88 -6.40
CA TRP A 94 14.31 4.01 -7.13
C TRP A 94 15.18 4.54 -8.28
N PRO A 95 16.47 4.86 -8.10
CA PRO A 95 17.31 5.33 -9.22
C PRO A 95 17.46 4.28 -10.32
N LYS A 96 17.49 2.99 -9.95
CA LYS A 96 17.51 1.90 -10.93
C LYS A 96 16.22 1.86 -11.75
N GLN A 97 15.06 2.00 -11.09
CA GLN A 97 13.76 2.05 -11.75
C GLN A 97 13.66 3.26 -12.70
N GLU A 98 14.10 4.45 -12.27
CA GLU A 98 14.10 5.65 -13.14
C GLU A 98 14.96 5.45 -14.39
N LYS A 99 16.14 4.87 -14.25
CA LYS A 99 17.00 4.51 -15.38
C LYS A 99 16.31 3.55 -16.34
N LEU A 100 15.69 2.48 -15.81
CA LEU A 100 15.03 1.47 -16.61
C LEU A 100 13.73 1.99 -17.27
N ARG A 101 13.00 2.92 -16.62
CA ARG A 101 11.87 3.64 -17.24
C ARG A 101 12.28 4.35 -18.51
N ALA A 102 13.40 5.06 -18.46
CA ALA A 102 13.95 5.76 -19.64
C ALA A 102 14.46 4.78 -20.70
N GLU A 103 15.12 3.68 -20.29
CA GLU A 103 15.68 2.69 -21.19
C GLU A 103 14.60 1.90 -21.95
N TYR A 104 13.54 1.45 -21.25
CA TYR A 104 12.48 0.63 -21.82
C TYR A 104 11.25 1.43 -22.27
N ASN A 105 11.25 2.75 -22.04
CA ASN A 105 10.14 3.65 -22.36
C ASN A 105 8.79 3.14 -21.85
N CYS A 106 8.76 2.64 -20.61
CA CYS A 106 7.56 2.16 -19.94
C CYS A 106 7.61 2.45 -18.44
N ASN A 107 6.49 2.32 -17.76
CA ASN A 107 6.44 2.40 -16.31
C ASN A 107 7.20 1.22 -15.68
N ILE A 108 8.01 1.49 -14.64
CA ILE A 108 8.60 0.47 -13.77
C ILE A 108 8.11 0.74 -12.35
N PRO A 109 7.38 -0.18 -11.71
CA PRO A 109 6.75 0.09 -10.42
C PRO A 109 7.74 0.09 -9.25
N TRP A 110 7.36 0.76 -8.17
CA TRP A 110 8.08 0.71 -6.90
C TRP A 110 7.66 -0.48 -6.04
N ALA A 111 6.39 -0.92 -6.19
CA ALA A 111 5.84 -2.06 -5.47
C ALA A 111 5.04 -2.98 -6.42
N ILE A 112 4.97 -4.26 -6.08
CA ILE A 112 4.10 -5.24 -6.74
C ILE A 112 3.12 -5.79 -5.71
N LEU A 113 1.81 -5.70 -6.02
CA LEU A 113 0.77 -6.40 -5.29
C LEU A 113 0.63 -7.80 -5.86
N LEU A 114 0.56 -8.80 -4.99
CA LEU A 114 0.48 -10.21 -5.35
C LEU A 114 -0.70 -10.87 -4.61
N ASP A 115 -1.51 -11.63 -5.34
CA ASP A 115 -2.50 -12.53 -4.76
C ASP A 115 -1.93 -13.94 -4.70
N PRO A 116 -1.34 -14.40 -3.59
CA PRO A 116 -0.84 -15.77 -3.47
C PRO A 116 -1.95 -16.80 -3.66
N THR A 117 -3.18 -16.42 -3.32
CA THR A 117 -4.39 -17.24 -3.41
C THR A 117 -5.64 -16.36 -3.52
N SER A 118 -6.65 -16.84 -4.23
CA SER A 118 -8.00 -16.27 -4.17
C SER A 118 -8.85 -16.82 -3.01
N ALA A 119 -8.37 -17.88 -2.32
CA ALA A 119 -9.09 -18.45 -1.18
C ALA A 119 -9.14 -17.48 0.00
N CYS A 120 -10.33 -17.32 0.59
CA CYS A 120 -10.54 -16.52 1.79
C CYS A 120 -11.41 -17.28 2.79
N ASN A 121 -11.14 -17.06 4.07
CA ASN A 121 -11.93 -17.64 5.17
C ASN A 121 -13.04 -16.70 5.68
N LEU A 122 -13.26 -15.55 5.02
CA LEU A 122 -14.34 -14.61 5.25
C LEU A 122 -15.13 -14.35 3.96
N HIS A 123 -16.34 -13.77 4.09
CA HIS A 123 -17.22 -13.35 3.00
C HIS A 123 -17.71 -11.92 3.29
N CYS A 124 -16.82 -10.94 3.07
CA CYS A 124 -17.11 -9.55 3.39
C CYS A 124 -18.07 -8.93 2.37
N THR A 125 -19.03 -8.13 2.82
CA THR A 125 -19.95 -7.42 1.93
C THR A 125 -19.20 -6.46 1.01
N GLY A 126 -19.39 -6.58 -0.30
CA GLY A 126 -18.73 -5.77 -1.32
C GLY A 126 -17.22 -5.98 -1.38
N CYS A 127 -16.75 -7.19 -1.21
CA CYS A 127 -15.32 -7.54 -1.36
C CYS A 127 -14.92 -7.46 -2.83
N TRP A 128 -13.92 -6.65 -3.16
CA TRP A 128 -13.39 -6.50 -4.52
C TRP A 128 -12.81 -7.81 -5.09
N ALA A 129 -12.31 -8.71 -4.24
CA ALA A 129 -11.69 -9.97 -4.66
C ALA A 129 -12.72 -11.14 -4.79
N ALA A 130 -14.01 -10.91 -4.54
CA ALA A 130 -15.01 -11.97 -4.55
C ALA A 130 -15.14 -12.66 -5.91
N GLU A 131 -15.00 -11.91 -7.00
CA GLU A 131 -15.16 -12.37 -8.38
C GLU A 131 -14.04 -13.30 -8.87
N TYR A 132 -12.91 -13.36 -8.17
CA TYR A 132 -11.85 -14.34 -8.47
C TYR A 132 -12.21 -15.76 -8.01
N GLY A 133 -13.24 -15.92 -7.17
CA GLY A 133 -13.59 -17.20 -6.54
C GLY A 133 -12.59 -17.60 -5.45
N ASN A 134 -12.45 -18.90 -5.18
CA ASN A 134 -11.67 -19.38 -4.03
C ASN A 134 -10.70 -20.55 -4.34
N LYS A 135 -10.36 -20.76 -5.60
CA LYS A 135 -9.58 -21.95 -6.05
C LYS A 135 -8.28 -21.60 -6.76
N LEU A 136 -8.06 -20.33 -7.07
CA LEU A 136 -6.88 -19.90 -7.80
C LEU A 136 -5.69 -19.73 -6.85
N ASN A 137 -4.51 -20.09 -7.32
CA ASN A 137 -3.27 -19.96 -6.58
C ASN A 137 -2.11 -19.69 -7.55
N LEU A 138 -1.22 -18.79 -7.17
CA LEU A 138 0.15 -18.78 -7.69
C LEU A 138 0.96 -19.83 -6.92
N THR A 139 1.75 -20.62 -7.61
CA THR A 139 2.67 -21.56 -6.97
C THR A 139 3.78 -20.82 -6.22
N PHE A 140 4.49 -21.52 -5.34
CA PHE A 140 5.67 -20.93 -4.67
C PHE A 140 6.71 -20.47 -5.70
N ASP A 141 6.99 -21.29 -6.72
CA ASP A 141 7.99 -21.00 -7.75
C ASP A 141 7.56 -19.81 -8.64
N GLU A 142 6.27 -19.65 -8.92
CA GLU A 142 5.76 -18.46 -9.63
C GLU A 142 5.94 -17.19 -8.80
N LEU A 143 5.58 -17.20 -7.52
CA LEU A 143 5.79 -16.07 -6.60
C LEU A 143 7.28 -15.73 -6.47
N ASP A 144 8.13 -16.73 -6.34
CA ASP A 144 9.58 -16.61 -6.29
C ASP A 144 10.14 -15.97 -7.57
N SER A 145 9.72 -16.46 -8.73
CA SER A 145 10.12 -15.93 -10.04
C SER A 145 9.70 -14.46 -10.23
N ILE A 146 8.48 -14.09 -9.80
CA ILE A 146 8.01 -12.70 -9.85
C ILE A 146 8.91 -11.80 -8.99
N ILE A 147 9.29 -12.26 -7.80
CA ILE A 147 10.16 -11.49 -6.90
C ILE A 147 11.57 -11.33 -7.50
N GLU A 148 12.16 -12.40 -8.08
CA GLU A 148 13.46 -12.29 -8.73
C GLU A 148 13.42 -11.33 -9.93
N GLN A 149 12.42 -11.44 -10.83
CA GLN A 149 12.24 -10.50 -11.94
C GLN A 149 12.04 -9.06 -11.45
N GLY A 150 11.28 -8.87 -10.36
CA GLY A 150 11.11 -7.56 -9.74
C GLY A 150 12.44 -6.98 -9.24
N LYS A 151 13.29 -7.77 -8.58
CA LYS A 151 14.63 -7.34 -8.13
C LYS A 151 15.53 -6.96 -9.31
N GLU A 152 15.43 -7.64 -10.44
CA GLU A 152 16.12 -7.25 -11.68
C GLU A 152 15.69 -5.88 -12.16
N LEU A 153 14.42 -5.48 -11.93
CA LEU A 153 13.91 -4.15 -12.22
C LEU A 153 14.13 -3.13 -11.07
N GLY A 154 14.75 -3.52 -9.96
CA GLY A 154 15.00 -2.66 -8.81
C GLY A 154 13.82 -2.58 -7.83
N ILE A 155 12.90 -3.54 -7.87
CA ILE A 155 11.73 -3.59 -6.99
C ILE A 155 12.08 -4.47 -5.78
N TYR A 156 11.93 -3.91 -4.58
CA TYR A 156 12.21 -4.59 -3.30
C TYR A 156 11.05 -4.52 -2.32
N PHE A 157 9.90 -3.98 -2.77
CA PHE A 157 8.69 -3.89 -1.96
C PHE A 157 7.56 -4.70 -2.60
N TYR A 158 7.05 -5.68 -1.87
CA TYR A 158 5.98 -6.58 -2.29
C TYR A 158 4.82 -6.52 -1.30
N ILE A 159 3.59 -6.56 -1.80
CA ILE A 159 2.39 -6.46 -0.99
C ILE A 159 1.51 -7.67 -1.29
N TYR A 160 1.31 -8.53 -0.31
CA TYR A 160 0.39 -9.65 -0.45
C TYR A 160 -1.05 -9.19 -0.20
N THR A 161 -1.94 -9.63 -1.09
CA THR A 161 -3.38 -9.37 -1.04
C THR A 161 -4.15 -10.57 -1.62
N GLY A 162 -5.31 -10.39 -2.25
CA GLY A 162 -6.11 -11.46 -2.84
C GLY A 162 -7.30 -11.85 -2.00
N GLY A 163 -7.50 -13.14 -1.77
CA GLY A 163 -8.44 -13.65 -0.78
C GLY A 163 -7.94 -13.32 0.64
N GLU A 164 -7.49 -14.31 1.38
CA GLU A 164 -6.73 -14.09 2.61
C GLU A 164 -5.32 -14.65 2.43
N PRO A 165 -4.29 -13.81 2.33
CA PRO A 165 -2.92 -14.26 2.08
C PRO A 165 -2.41 -15.25 3.13
N LEU A 166 -2.82 -15.11 4.38
CA LEU A 166 -2.36 -15.96 5.47
C LEU A 166 -2.92 -17.40 5.42
N VAL A 167 -3.82 -17.72 4.49
CA VAL A 167 -4.13 -19.12 4.14
C VAL A 167 -2.86 -19.84 3.65
N ARG A 168 -1.94 -19.09 3.04
CA ARG A 168 -0.65 -19.54 2.53
C ARG A 168 0.54 -19.09 3.42
N LYS A 169 0.33 -18.81 4.71
CA LYS A 169 1.34 -18.21 5.60
C LYS A 169 2.70 -18.91 5.60
N ASN A 170 2.75 -20.23 5.44
CA ASN A 170 4.01 -20.97 5.38
C ASN A 170 4.84 -20.64 4.14
N ASP A 171 4.20 -20.53 2.97
CA ASP A 171 4.85 -20.11 1.72
C ASP A 171 5.33 -18.67 1.81
N LEU A 172 4.52 -17.78 2.38
CA LEU A 172 4.87 -16.37 2.54
C LEU A 172 6.10 -16.20 3.44
N ILE A 173 6.16 -16.91 4.56
CA ILE A 173 7.34 -16.90 5.44
C ILE A 173 8.57 -17.49 4.74
N ALA A 174 8.40 -18.55 3.95
CA ALA A 174 9.52 -19.12 3.17
C ALA A 174 10.06 -18.13 2.11
N LEU A 175 9.17 -17.37 1.44
CA LEU A 175 9.54 -16.30 0.52
C LEU A 175 10.24 -15.14 1.25
N CYS A 176 9.74 -14.70 2.40
CA CYS A 176 10.39 -13.69 3.22
C CYS A 176 11.80 -14.10 3.64
N LYS A 177 11.99 -15.36 3.99
CA LYS A 177 13.30 -15.91 4.33
C LYS A 177 14.25 -15.95 3.12
N LYS A 178 13.75 -16.37 1.96
CA LYS A 178 14.51 -16.46 0.71
C LYS A 178 14.92 -15.08 0.22
N HIS A 179 14.01 -14.12 0.24
CA HIS A 179 14.21 -12.73 -0.19
C HIS A 179 14.38 -11.80 1.01
N SER A 180 15.38 -12.08 1.84
CA SER A 180 15.64 -11.32 3.06
C SER A 180 16.05 -9.86 2.83
N ASP A 181 16.35 -9.48 1.59
CA ASP A 181 16.65 -8.13 1.11
C ASP A 181 15.41 -7.35 0.64
N CYS A 182 14.25 -7.99 0.61
CA CYS A 182 12.96 -7.37 0.28
C CYS A 182 12.15 -7.07 1.54
N ILE A 183 11.20 -6.15 1.43
CA ILE A 183 10.15 -5.90 2.42
C ILE A 183 8.82 -6.42 1.90
N PHE A 184 8.08 -7.11 2.76
CA PHE A 184 6.78 -7.69 2.48
C PHE A 184 5.72 -7.08 3.39
N LEU A 185 4.73 -6.44 2.82
CA LEU A 185 3.52 -6.03 3.51
C LEU A 185 2.40 -7.01 3.15
N SER A 186 1.46 -7.27 4.05
CA SER A 186 0.30 -8.11 3.74
C SER A 186 -0.97 -7.45 4.22
N PHE A 187 -1.90 -7.18 3.31
CA PHE A 187 -3.27 -6.91 3.69
C PHE A 187 -3.90 -8.22 4.17
N THR A 188 -4.43 -8.23 5.38
CA THR A 188 -4.97 -9.44 6.01
C THR A 188 -6.17 -9.13 6.90
N ASN A 189 -7.10 -10.07 6.97
CA ASN A 189 -8.18 -10.02 7.96
C ASN A 189 -7.71 -10.41 9.38
N ALA A 190 -6.44 -10.75 9.53
CA ALA A 190 -5.73 -11.09 10.77
C ALA A 190 -6.27 -12.31 11.55
N THR A 191 -7.33 -12.97 11.09
CA THR A 191 -7.94 -14.10 11.84
C THR A 191 -7.05 -15.32 11.92
N LEU A 192 -5.99 -15.39 11.11
CA LEU A 192 -5.01 -16.49 11.05
C LEU A 192 -3.66 -16.13 11.70
N ILE A 193 -3.55 -14.96 12.33
CA ILE A 193 -2.38 -14.58 13.12
C ILE A 193 -2.44 -15.28 14.47
N ASP A 194 -1.54 -16.23 14.67
CA ASP A 194 -1.36 -16.99 15.90
C ASP A 194 0.08 -16.83 16.44
N GLU A 195 0.36 -17.37 17.63
CA GLU A 195 1.68 -17.32 18.28
C GLU A 195 2.79 -17.84 17.36
N ALA A 196 2.57 -18.97 16.68
CA ALA A 196 3.57 -19.58 15.81
C ALA A 196 3.90 -18.67 14.63
N PHE A 197 2.90 -18.03 14.02
CA PHE A 197 3.10 -17.09 12.93
C PHE A 197 3.79 -15.80 13.40
N ALA A 198 3.45 -15.29 14.58
CA ALA A 198 4.13 -14.14 15.16
C ALA A 198 5.62 -14.44 15.45
N ASP A 199 5.95 -15.64 15.92
CA ASP A 199 7.33 -16.08 16.09
C ASP A 199 8.07 -16.24 14.74
N ASP A 200 7.36 -16.68 13.69
CA ASP A 200 7.90 -16.71 12.32
C ASP A 200 8.21 -15.29 11.81
N MET A 201 7.31 -14.33 12.03
CA MET A 201 7.55 -12.93 11.69
C MET A 201 8.80 -12.36 12.39
N LEU A 202 9.00 -12.65 13.67
CA LEU A 202 10.20 -12.26 14.41
C LEU A 202 11.48 -12.88 13.82
N ARG A 203 11.39 -14.10 13.28
CA ARG A 203 12.55 -14.77 12.65
C ARG A 203 12.92 -14.16 11.30
N VAL A 204 11.92 -13.86 10.44
CA VAL A 204 12.19 -13.32 9.10
C VAL A 204 12.40 -11.81 9.11
N LYS A 205 11.75 -11.05 10.02
CA LYS A 205 11.93 -9.62 10.30
C LYS A 205 11.51 -8.65 9.19
N ASN A 206 11.13 -9.15 8.03
CA ASN A 206 10.81 -8.36 6.83
C ASN A 206 9.34 -8.52 6.40
N PHE A 207 8.46 -9.03 7.26
CA PHE A 207 7.02 -9.16 7.05
C PHE A 207 6.26 -8.19 7.96
N VAL A 208 5.37 -7.36 7.39
CA VAL A 208 4.58 -6.37 8.12
C VAL A 208 3.10 -6.50 7.73
N PRO A 209 2.19 -6.85 8.65
CA PRO A 209 0.77 -6.91 8.35
C PRO A 209 0.11 -5.52 8.36
N ALA A 210 -0.82 -5.31 7.44
CA ALA A 210 -1.80 -4.23 7.45
C ALA A 210 -3.18 -4.86 7.70
N ILE A 211 -3.64 -4.78 8.93
CA ILE A 211 -4.83 -5.47 9.41
C ILE A 211 -6.08 -4.73 8.94
N SER A 212 -7.00 -5.46 8.32
CA SER A 212 -8.27 -4.88 7.86
C SER A 212 -9.18 -4.54 9.05
N VAL A 213 -9.57 -3.25 9.15
CA VAL A 213 -10.49 -2.74 10.17
C VAL A 213 -11.47 -1.75 9.54
N GLU A 214 -12.75 -1.81 9.95
CA GLU A 214 -13.82 -1.01 9.35
C GLU A 214 -14.41 0.05 10.32
N GLY A 215 -13.70 0.41 11.38
CA GLY A 215 -14.17 1.30 12.45
C GLY A 215 -14.43 0.55 13.75
N ASP A 216 -15.51 0.88 14.46
CA ASP A 216 -15.91 0.19 15.69
C ASP A 216 -16.40 -1.26 15.44
N MET A 217 -16.70 -1.98 16.51
CA MET A 217 -17.15 -3.39 16.43
C MET A 217 -18.40 -3.54 15.56
N ALA A 218 -19.36 -2.61 15.65
CA ALA A 218 -20.61 -2.71 14.89
C ALA A 218 -20.36 -2.55 13.38
N ALA A 219 -19.58 -1.55 12.98
CA ALA A 219 -19.20 -1.32 11.60
C ALA A 219 -18.34 -2.47 11.04
N HIS A 220 -17.38 -2.94 11.83
CA HIS A 220 -16.49 -4.02 11.42
C HIS A 220 -17.24 -5.34 11.23
N ASP A 221 -17.96 -5.80 12.25
CA ASP A 221 -18.70 -7.07 12.22
C ASP A 221 -19.84 -7.02 11.19
N GLY A 222 -20.45 -5.85 10.99
CA GLY A 222 -21.50 -5.64 9.99
C GLY A 222 -21.02 -5.90 8.57
N ARG A 223 -19.77 -5.58 8.25
CA ARG A 223 -19.20 -5.80 6.91
C ARG A 223 -18.46 -7.14 6.77
N ARG A 224 -17.72 -7.55 7.83
CA ARG A 224 -16.79 -8.69 7.75
C ARG A 224 -17.29 -9.96 8.42
N GLY A 225 -18.43 -9.88 9.10
CA GLY A 225 -19.06 -10.99 9.80
C GLY A 225 -18.83 -10.95 11.31
N LYS A 226 -19.86 -11.37 12.03
CA LYS A 226 -19.92 -11.35 13.49
C LYS A 226 -18.74 -12.07 14.15
N GLY A 227 -18.11 -11.40 15.13
CA GLY A 227 -16.97 -11.90 15.89
C GLY A 227 -15.62 -11.78 15.17
N SER A 228 -15.56 -11.12 14.00
CA SER A 228 -14.32 -10.82 13.31
C SER A 228 -13.53 -9.71 14.02
N TYR A 229 -14.22 -8.74 14.62
CA TYR A 229 -13.59 -7.66 15.38
C TYR A 229 -12.77 -8.17 16.59
N GLU A 230 -13.33 -9.07 17.36
CA GLU A 230 -12.63 -9.68 18.51
C GLU A 230 -11.35 -10.41 18.10
N LYS A 231 -11.36 -11.08 16.92
CA LYS A 231 -10.17 -11.76 16.38
C LYS A 231 -9.10 -10.75 15.98
N VAL A 232 -9.49 -9.62 15.39
CA VAL A 232 -8.58 -8.52 15.03
C VAL A 232 -7.94 -7.93 16.29
N GLU A 233 -8.72 -7.62 17.33
CA GLU A 233 -8.18 -7.12 18.60
C GLU A 233 -7.18 -8.10 19.25
N LYS A 234 -7.50 -9.40 19.22
CA LYS A 234 -6.60 -10.45 19.72
C LYS A 234 -5.29 -10.49 18.93
N ALA A 235 -5.34 -10.38 17.60
CA ALA A 235 -4.15 -10.35 16.76
C ALA A 235 -3.30 -9.11 17.02
N MET A 236 -3.90 -7.92 17.10
CA MET A 236 -3.20 -6.67 17.43
C MET A 236 -2.50 -6.74 18.80
N LYS A 237 -3.20 -7.28 19.81
CA LYS A 237 -2.63 -7.49 21.14
C LYS A 237 -1.40 -8.38 21.09
N LEU A 238 -1.48 -9.52 20.40
CA LEU A 238 -0.38 -10.46 20.22
C LEU A 238 0.82 -9.80 19.53
N LEU A 239 0.59 -9.08 18.43
CA LEU A 239 1.66 -8.41 17.70
C LEU A 239 2.35 -7.34 18.56
N LYS A 240 1.57 -6.55 19.33
CA LYS A 240 2.11 -5.55 20.26
C LYS A 240 2.95 -6.20 21.37
N GLU A 241 2.46 -7.29 21.97
CA GLU A 241 3.18 -8.05 23.02
C GLU A 241 4.50 -8.65 22.49
N LYS A 242 4.52 -9.09 21.21
CA LYS A 242 5.72 -9.60 20.53
C LYS A 242 6.61 -8.48 19.95
N LYS A 243 6.25 -7.21 20.15
CA LYS A 243 6.97 -6.05 19.57
C LYS A 243 7.12 -6.12 18.05
N LEU A 244 6.12 -6.57 17.36
CA LEU A 244 6.06 -6.64 15.91
C LEU A 244 5.38 -5.39 15.33
N PRO A 245 5.92 -4.77 14.26
CA PRO A 245 5.29 -3.64 13.60
C PRO A 245 4.05 -4.09 12.84
N PHE A 246 2.99 -3.31 12.91
CA PHE A 246 1.79 -3.51 12.09
C PHE A 246 1.06 -2.21 11.83
N GLY A 247 0.29 -2.20 10.77
CA GLY A 247 -0.65 -1.14 10.43
C GLY A 247 -2.06 -1.66 10.26
N VAL A 248 -2.93 -0.79 9.77
CA VAL A 248 -4.30 -1.14 9.41
C VAL A 248 -4.62 -0.75 7.97
N SER A 249 -5.58 -1.46 7.40
CA SER A 249 -6.23 -1.16 6.12
C SER A 249 -7.70 -0.90 6.39
N CYS A 250 -8.16 0.29 6.08
CA CYS A 250 -9.48 0.79 6.39
C CYS A 250 -10.23 1.14 5.11
N CYS A 251 -11.29 0.39 4.79
CA CYS A 251 -12.14 0.73 3.65
C CYS A 251 -13.30 1.61 4.12
N TYR A 252 -13.27 2.92 3.81
CA TYR A 252 -14.38 3.78 4.13
C TYR A 252 -15.52 3.68 3.12
N THR A 253 -16.72 3.56 3.67
CA THR A 253 -17.99 3.37 2.96
C THR A 253 -19.01 4.40 3.43
N SER A 254 -20.12 4.52 2.71
CA SER A 254 -21.26 5.36 3.15
C SER A 254 -21.79 5.00 4.55
N ALA A 255 -21.56 3.76 5.01
CA ALA A 255 -22.07 3.25 6.27
C ALA A 255 -21.12 3.42 7.47
N ASN A 256 -19.81 3.61 7.26
CA ASN A 256 -18.83 3.64 8.34
C ASN A 256 -17.95 4.90 8.41
N CYS A 257 -18.14 5.86 7.53
CA CYS A 257 -17.33 7.09 7.50
C CYS A 257 -17.24 7.77 8.86
N ASP A 258 -18.35 7.89 9.60
CA ASP A 258 -18.36 8.54 10.92
C ASP A 258 -17.53 7.78 11.95
N SER A 259 -17.66 6.44 11.99
CA SER A 259 -16.89 5.59 12.91
C SER A 259 -15.39 5.63 12.59
N ILE A 260 -15.02 5.45 11.32
CA ILE A 260 -13.62 5.29 10.88
C ILE A 260 -12.82 6.60 10.91
N SER A 261 -13.49 7.75 10.98
CA SER A 261 -12.91 9.08 11.02
C SER A 261 -12.98 9.75 12.39
N SER A 262 -13.54 9.07 13.41
CA SER A 262 -13.69 9.62 14.75
C SER A 262 -12.35 9.73 15.49
N ASP A 263 -12.28 10.65 16.46
CA ASP A 263 -11.09 10.77 17.32
C ASP A 263 -10.90 9.53 18.19
N GLU A 264 -12.00 8.91 18.65
CA GLU A 264 -12.01 7.69 19.42
C GLU A 264 -11.39 6.54 18.63
N PHE A 265 -11.67 6.44 17.32
CA PHE A 265 -11.07 5.42 16.47
C PHE A 265 -9.56 5.67 16.28
N TYR A 266 -9.14 6.91 16.05
CA TYR A 266 -7.72 7.24 15.93
C TYR A 266 -6.95 6.98 17.21
N ASP A 267 -7.51 7.34 18.37
CA ASP A 267 -6.90 7.07 19.66
C ASP A 267 -6.84 5.57 19.94
N TRP A 268 -7.89 4.82 19.60
CA TRP A 268 -7.90 3.36 19.69
C TRP A 268 -6.78 2.73 18.82
N LEU A 269 -6.57 3.20 17.59
CA LEU A 269 -5.48 2.71 16.74
C LEU A 269 -4.11 2.93 17.40
N VAL A 270 -3.88 4.12 17.95
CA VAL A 270 -2.62 4.44 18.65
C VAL A 270 -2.44 3.55 19.88
N ASP A 271 -3.48 3.40 20.70
CA ASP A 271 -3.46 2.59 21.91
C ASP A 271 -3.23 1.08 21.62
N LYS A 272 -3.76 0.58 20.51
CA LYS A 272 -3.50 -0.80 20.05
C LYS A 272 -2.07 -1.03 19.56
N GLY A 273 -1.29 0.03 19.30
CA GLY A 273 0.08 -0.08 18.80
C GLY A 273 0.20 0.02 17.28
N VAL A 274 -0.84 0.47 16.60
CA VAL A 274 -0.84 0.69 15.14
C VAL A 274 0.16 1.79 14.79
N LEU A 275 1.00 1.56 13.79
CA LEU A 275 2.03 2.53 13.33
C LEU A 275 1.63 3.26 12.06
N PHE A 276 0.82 2.63 11.21
CA PHE A 276 0.32 3.25 9.99
C PHE A 276 -1.11 2.80 9.68
N ALA A 277 -1.87 3.65 8.98
CA ALA A 277 -3.22 3.38 8.54
C ALA A 277 -3.39 3.75 7.07
N TRP A 278 -3.84 2.80 6.25
CA TRP A 278 -4.23 3.02 4.86
C TRP A 278 -5.74 3.07 4.74
N TYR A 279 -6.24 4.23 4.31
CA TYR A 279 -7.63 4.45 4.03
C TYR A 279 -7.89 4.29 2.54
N PHE A 280 -8.90 3.49 2.21
CA PHE A 280 -9.33 3.24 0.84
C PHE A 280 -10.80 3.58 0.70
N HIS A 281 -11.14 4.34 -0.31
CA HIS A 281 -12.51 4.51 -0.75
C HIS A 281 -13.08 3.16 -1.21
N TYR A 282 -14.33 2.85 -0.84
CA TYR A 282 -14.99 1.67 -1.37
C TYR A 282 -15.09 1.73 -2.89
N MET A 283 -14.62 0.71 -3.55
CA MET A 283 -14.60 0.58 -5.02
C MET A 283 -15.64 -0.44 -5.45
N PRO A 284 -16.61 -0.09 -6.38
CA PRO A 284 -17.71 -0.97 -6.76
C PRO A 284 -17.30 -1.97 -7.84
N VAL A 285 -16.32 -2.83 -7.53
CA VAL A 285 -15.72 -3.80 -8.46
C VAL A 285 -16.51 -5.11 -8.42
N GLY A 286 -16.72 -5.69 -9.60
CA GLY A 286 -17.43 -6.95 -9.79
C GLY A 286 -18.96 -6.80 -9.89
N ASN A 287 -19.61 -7.84 -10.38
CA ASN A 287 -21.08 -7.85 -10.56
C ASN A 287 -21.84 -7.88 -9.21
N ASP A 288 -21.22 -8.43 -8.15
CA ASP A 288 -21.77 -8.47 -6.79
C ASP A 288 -21.41 -7.22 -5.96
N ALA A 289 -20.85 -6.19 -6.61
CA ALA A 289 -20.57 -4.92 -5.95
C ALA A 289 -21.86 -4.28 -5.41
N VAL A 290 -21.70 -3.52 -4.33
CA VAL A 290 -22.80 -2.78 -3.67
C VAL A 290 -22.55 -1.28 -3.85
N PRO A 291 -22.96 -0.64 -4.97
CA PRO A 291 -22.67 0.78 -5.24
C PRO A 291 -23.13 1.74 -4.15
N GLN A 292 -24.16 1.36 -3.36
CA GLN A 292 -24.68 2.13 -2.22
C GLN A 292 -23.67 2.27 -1.09
N LEU A 293 -22.62 1.44 -1.07
CA LEU A 293 -21.51 1.57 -0.12
C LEU A 293 -20.50 2.64 -0.53
N MET A 294 -20.55 3.18 -1.74
CA MET A 294 -19.71 4.33 -2.10
C MET A 294 -20.06 5.52 -1.18
N PRO A 295 -19.07 6.15 -0.54
CA PRO A 295 -19.30 7.34 0.25
C PRO A 295 -19.85 8.45 -0.62
N THR A 296 -20.72 9.29 -0.05
CA THR A 296 -21.18 10.50 -0.72
C THR A 296 -20.04 11.50 -0.91
N PRO A 297 -20.14 12.47 -1.82
CA PRO A 297 -19.12 13.53 -1.95
C PRO A 297 -18.79 14.24 -0.64
N SER A 298 -19.80 14.54 0.19
CA SER A 298 -19.60 15.17 1.51
C SER A 298 -18.88 14.25 2.50
N GLN A 299 -19.16 12.96 2.49
CA GLN A 299 -18.43 11.99 3.31
C GLN A 299 -16.97 11.85 2.84
N ARG A 300 -16.71 11.87 1.53
CA ARG A 300 -15.35 11.86 1.01
C ARG A 300 -14.59 13.16 1.33
N GLU A 301 -15.24 14.31 1.27
CA GLU A 301 -14.70 15.61 1.73
C GLU A 301 -14.35 15.55 3.22
N MET A 302 -15.26 15.01 4.05
CA MET A 302 -14.98 14.75 5.46
C MET A 302 -13.76 13.85 5.67
N MET A 303 -13.65 12.72 4.94
CA MET A 303 -12.49 11.81 5.03
C MET A 303 -11.19 12.51 4.63
N TYR A 304 -11.22 13.35 3.57
CA TYR A 304 -10.08 14.18 3.16
C TYR A 304 -9.57 15.03 4.32
N ASP A 305 -10.46 15.72 5.03
CA ASP A 305 -10.08 16.56 6.17
C ASP A 305 -9.63 15.74 7.39
N ARG A 306 -10.36 14.66 7.70
CA ARG A 306 -10.10 13.85 8.91
C ARG A 306 -8.82 13.04 8.82
N VAL A 307 -8.45 12.48 7.67
CA VAL A 307 -7.16 11.78 7.51
C VAL A 307 -6.00 12.78 7.62
N ARG A 308 -6.13 13.98 7.05
CA ARG A 308 -5.14 15.04 7.22
C ARG A 308 -5.04 15.54 8.67
N TYR A 309 -6.18 15.67 9.36
CA TYR A 309 -6.21 15.97 10.79
C TYR A 309 -5.48 14.89 11.60
N CYS A 310 -5.79 13.62 11.39
CA CYS A 310 -5.10 12.49 12.03
C CYS A 310 -3.59 12.57 11.82
N ARG A 311 -3.16 12.78 10.57
CA ARG A 311 -1.74 12.91 10.18
C ARG A 311 -1.02 14.06 10.90
N ARG A 312 -1.74 15.15 11.22
CA ARG A 312 -1.18 16.32 11.92
C ARG A 312 -1.21 16.23 13.44
N THR A 313 -2.08 15.39 14.01
CA THR A 313 -2.35 15.43 15.46
C THR A 313 -2.08 14.12 16.19
N LYS A 314 -2.02 12.99 15.48
CA LYS A 314 -1.81 11.67 16.10
C LYS A 314 -0.46 11.08 15.68
N PRO A 315 0.25 10.36 16.55
CA PRO A 315 1.50 9.67 16.20
C PRO A 315 1.22 8.40 15.39
N LEU A 316 0.64 8.60 14.20
CA LEU A 316 0.16 7.58 13.28
C LEU A 316 0.42 8.04 11.85
N PHE A 317 1.06 7.22 11.01
CA PHE A 317 1.24 7.52 9.59
C PHE A 317 -0.02 7.14 8.82
N ALA A 318 -0.89 8.11 8.56
CA ALA A 318 -2.14 7.90 7.83
C ALA A 318 -2.00 8.23 6.34
N ILE A 319 -2.52 7.38 5.47
CA ILE A 319 -2.55 7.54 4.01
C ILE A 319 -4.00 7.41 3.56
N ASP A 320 -4.47 8.34 2.72
CA ASP A 320 -5.75 8.24 2.02
C ASP A 320 -5.49 7.97 0.53
N PHE A 321 -5.66 6.73 0.11
CA PHE A 321 -5.24 6.26 -1.21
C PHE A 321 -5.86 7.06 -2.37
N GLN A 322 -7.12 7.48 -2.24
CA GLN A 322 -7.82 8.24 -3.27
C GLN A 322 -7.65 9.76 -3.14
N ASN A 323 -7.46 10.28 -1.91
CA ASN A 323 -7.39 11.72 -1.68
C ASN A 323 -5.95 12.26 -1.56
N ASP A 324 -4.94 11.39 -1.53
CA ASP A 324 -3.52 11.78 -1.50
C ASP A 324 -2.87 11.84 -2.90
N GLY A 325 -3.67 11.88 -3.96
CA GLY A 325 -3.18 11.96 -5.34
C GLY A 325 -2.25 13.14 -5.60
N GLU A 326 -2.44 14.27 -4.91
CA GLU A 326 -1.60 15.46 -5.03
C GLU A 326 -0.13 15.19 -4.64
N TYR A 327 0.11 14.38 -3.61
CA TYR A 327 1.46 14.06 -3.12
C TYR A 327 2.22 13.08 -4.02
N VAL A 328 1.53 12.38 -4.91
CA VAL A 328 2.10 11.37 -5.79
C VAL A 328 1.91 11.68 -7.29
N GLY A 329 1.36 12.85 -7.61
CA GLY A 329 1.13 13.31 -8.98
C GLY A 329 0.03 12.54 -9.70
N GLY A 330 -1.08 12.22 -9.02
CA GLY A 330 -2.24 11.53 -9.57
C GLY A 330 -2.21 10.01 -9.41
N CYS A 331 -2.87 9.28 -10.31
CA CYS A 331 -2.97 7.82 -10.26
C CYS A 331 -1.62 7.10 -10.25
N VAL A 332 -1.43 6.16 -9.33
CA VAL A 332 -0.18 5.40 -9.13
C VAL A 332 -0.18 4.02 -9.80
N ALA A 333 -1.31 3.60 -10.38
CA ALA A 333 -1.51 2.30 -11.02
C ALA A 333 -0.80 2.16 -12.37
N GLY A 334 -0.99 1.05 -13.08
CA GLY A 334 -0.44 0.80 -14.41
C GLY A 334 1.10 0.77 -14.42
N GLY A 335 1.71 0.23 -13.37
CA GLY A 335 3.16 0.17 -13.21
C GLY A 335 3.82 1.49 -12.87
N ARG A 336 3.09 2.62 -12.74
CA ARG A 336 3.71 3.91 -12.41
C ARG A 336 4.35 3.90 -11.02
N ARG A 337 3.66 3.36 -10.02
CA ARG A 337 4.19 3.09 -8.67
C ARG A 337 3.90 1.66 -8.22
N TYR A 338 2.82 1.06 -8.70
CA TYR A 338 2.49 -0.34 -8.45
C TYR A 338 1.71 -0.95 -9.61
N LEU A 339 1.67 -2.26 -9.60
CA LEU A 339 0.77 -3.12 -10.39
C LEU A 339 0.23 -4.23 -9.49
N HIS A 340 -0.75 -4.98 -10.00
CA HIS A 340 -1.33 -6.12 -9.33
C HIS A 340 -1.17 -7.38 -10.17
N ILE A 341 -0.81 -8.50 -9.55
CA ILE A 341 -0.80 -9.83 -10.18
C ILE A 341 -1.76 -10.70 -9.39
N ASN A 342 -2.87 -11.08 -10.01
CA ASN A 342 -3.90 -11.88 -9.36
C ASN A 342 -3.51 -13.36 -9.24
N ALA A 343 -4.30 -14.15 -8.51
CA ALA A 343 -4.01 -15.55 -8.24
C ALA A 343 -4.12 -16.47 -9.51
N ASN A 344 -4.66 -15.96 -10.63
CA ASN A 344 -4.63 -16.61 -11.94
C ASN A 344 -3.36 -16.27 -12.74
N GLY A 345 -2.53 -15.35 -12.25
CA GLY A 345 -1.33 -14.88 -12.93
C GLY A 345 -1.58 -13.73 -13.91
N ASP A 346 -2.83 -13.20 -14.01
CA ASP A 346 -3.09 -12.04 -14.84
C ASP A 346 -2.47 -10.79 -14.21
N VAL A 347 -1.89 -9.95 -15.07
CA VAL A 347 -1.22 -8.72 -14.63
C VAL A 347 -2.15 -7.54 -14.87
N ASP A 348 -2.82 -7.12 -13.78
CA ASP A 348 -3.77 -6.03 -13.77
C ASP A 348 -3.07 -4.69 -13.48
N PRO A 349 -3.50 -3.57 -14.08
CA PRO A 349 -2.92 -2.26 -13.77
C PRO A 349 -3.15 -1.81 -12.32
N CYS A 350 -4.23 -2.27 -11.69
CA CYS A 350 -4.63 -1.90 -10.34
C CYS A 350 -5.44 -3.04 -9.71
N VAL A 351 -5.33 -3.20 -8.40
CA VAL A 351 -6.13 -4.16 -7.62
C VAL A 351 -7.65 -3.95 -7.73
N PHE A 352 -8.08 -2.77 -8.16
CA PHE A 352 -9.49 -2.43 -8.40
C PHE A 352 -9.87 -2.38 -9.88
N ILE A 353 -8.96 -2.69 -10.79
CA ILE A 353 -9.17 -2.68 -12.23
C ILE A 353 -8.93 -4.09 -12.77
N HIS A 354 -9.98 -4.87 -12.83
CA HIS A 354 -9.96 -6.28 -13.20
C HIS A 354 -10.00 -6.47 -14.72
N TYR A 355 -9.01 -5.87 -15.40
CA TYR A 355 -8.79 -6.05 -16.85
C TYR A 355 -7.33 -6.27 -17.13
N SER A 356 -7.01 -7.27 -17.94
CA SER A 356 -5.65 -7.57 -18.35
C SER A 356 -5.56 -7.98 -19.81
N ASP A 357 -4.39 -7.76 -20.41
CA ASP A 357 -3.96 -8.23 -21.72
C ASP A 357 -2.66 -9.05 -21.63
N SER A 358 -2.26 -9.42 -20.42
CA SER A 358 -1.04 -10.18 -20.18
C SER A 358 -1.13 -11.06 -18.92
N ASN A 359 -0.40 -12.19 -18.96
CA ASN A 359 -0.33 -13.12 -17.83
C ASN A 359 1.12 -13.46 -17.56
N ILE A 360 1.52 -13.48 -16.27
CA ILE A 360 2.91 -13.71 -15.83
C ILE A 360 3.41 -15.13 -16.12
N ARG A 361 2.51 -16.07 -16.40
CA ARG A 361 2.86 -17.45 -16.83
C ARG A 361 3.29 -17.53 -18.28
N GLU A 362 2.92 -16.53 -19.09
CA GLU A 362 3.16 -16.49 -20.53
C GLU A 362 4.23 -15.47 -20.92
N LYS A 363 4.40 -14.42 -20.11
CA LYS A 363 5.27 -13.28 -20.36
C LYS A 363 6.13 -12.97 -19.14
N THR A 364 7.29 -12.39 -19.37
CA THR A 364 8.10 -11.81 -18.31
C THR A 364 7.43 -10.57 -17.71
N LEU A 365 7.82 -10.20 -16.51
CA LEU A 365 7.30 -8.99 -15.84
C LEU A 365 7.53 -7.73 -16.69
N LEU A 366 8.67 -7.61 -17.36
CA LEU A 366 8.96 -6.48 -18.25
C LEU A 366 8.05 -6.47 -19.48
N GLU A 367 7.83 -7.63 -20.13
CA GLU A 367 6.89 -7.74 -21.26
C GLU A 367 5.45 -7.40 -20.85
N CYS A 368 5.04 -7.75 -19.62
CA CYS A 368 3.74 -7.34 -19.09
C CYS A 368 3.66 -5.81 -18.90
N LEU A 369 4.72 -5.18 -18.41
CA LEU A 369 4.79 -3.70 -18.26
C LEU A 369 4.81 -2.96 -19.61
N GLN A 370 5.18 -3.64 -20.68
CA GLN A 370 5.15 -3.11 -22.05
C GLN A 370 3.90 -3.56 -22.85
N SER A 371 2.94 -4.21 -22.18
CA SER A 371 1.69 -4.61 -22.83
C SER A 371 0.86 -3.40 -23.29
N PRO A 372 -0.03 -3.54 -24.28
CA PRO A 372 -0.86 -2.45 -24.77
C PRO A 372 -1.63 -1.71 -23.66
N LEU A 373 -2.18 -2.44 -22.68
CA LEU A 373 -2.93 -1.84 -21.58
C LEU A 373 -2.01 -1.02 -20.66
N PHE A 374 -0.86 -1.55 -20.28
CA PHE A 374 0.12 -0.81 -19.44
C PHE A 374 0.70 0.40 -20.17
N MET A 375 0.94 0.29 -21.48
CA MET A 375 1.37 1.44 -22.29
C MET A 375 0.26 2.49 -22.40
N ALA A 376 -1.03 2.09 -22.49
CA ALA A 376 -2.13 3.05 -22.45
C ALA A 376 -2.19 3.81 -21.11
N TYR A 377 -1.87 3.17 -19.97
CA TYR A 377 -1.69 3.86 -18.69
C TYR A 377 -0.51 4.82 -18.72
N HIS A 378 0.65 4.38 -19.19
CA HIS A 378 1.86 5.19 -19.30
C HIS A 378 1.63 6.47 -20.12
N GLU A 379 0.93 6.37 -21.26
CA GLU A 379 0.65 7.47 -22.17
C GLU A 379 -0.40 8.47 -21.67
N ASN A 380 -1.34 8.02 -20.80
CA ASN A 380 -2.48 8.82 -20.36
C ASN A 380 -2.37 9.37 -18.93
N GLN A 381 -1.39 8.95 -18.15
CA GLN A 381 -1.19 9.46 -16.79
C GLN A 381 -0.49 10.83 -16.78
N PRO A 382 -0.93 11.77 -15.94
CA PRO A 382 -2.08 11.70 -15.05
C PRO A 382 -3.41 11.78 -15.81
N PHE A 383 -4.43 11.03 -15.36
CA PHE A 383 -5.75 11.01 -16.01
C PHE A 383 -6.55 12.30 -15.84
N ASN A 384 -6.16 13.15 -14.89
CA ASN A 384 -6.77 14.42 -14.58
C ASN A 384 -5.71 15.35 -13.98
N GLU A 385 -5.78 16.64 -14.32
CA GLU A 385 -4.90 17.67 -13.75
C GLU A 385 -5.20 17.93 -12.27
N ASN A 386 -6.46 17.81 -11.88
CA ASN A 386 -6.87 17.79 -10.49
C ASN A 386 -6.62 16.41 -9.89
N HIS A 387 -5.56 16.27 -9.11
CA HIS A 387 -5.13 15.00 -8.53
C HIS A 387 -6.02 14.50 -7.37
N LEU A 388 -7.08 15.21 -7.01
CA LEU A 388 -8.19 14.67 -6.19
C LEU A 388 -9.20 13.88 -7.05
N ARG A 389 -8.96 13.79 -8.36
CA ARG A 389 -9.69 12.98 -9.33
C ARG A 389 -8.74 12.03 -10.08
N PRO A 390 -7.92 11.22 -9.37
CA PRO A 390 -6.81 10.51 -10.00
C PRO A 390 -7.22 9.27 -10.77
N CYS A 391 -8.31 8.57 -10.38
CA CYS A 391 -8.61 7.23 -10.86
C CYS A 391 -9.30 7.21 -12.22
N PRO A 392 -8.85 6.36 -13.17
CA PRO A 392 -9.49 6.23 -14.47
C PRO A 392 -10.86 5.53 -14.40
N MET A 393 -11.19 4.84 -13.28
CA MET A 393 -12.49 4.20 -13.07
C MET A 393 -13.43 5.09 -12.26
N LEU A 394 -12.98 5.52 -11.07
CA LEU A 394 -13.87 6.17 -10.10
C LEU A 394 -14.22 7.61 -10.49
N GLU A 395 -13.24 8.39 -10.96
CA GLU A 395 -13.43 9.82 -11.28
C GLU A 395 -13.35 10.15 -12.77
N ASN A 396 -12.77 9.26 -13.60
CA ASN A 396 -12.63 9.46 -15.04
C ASN A 396 -13.06 8.20 -15.81
N PRO A 397 -14.29 7.67 -15.61
CA PRO A 397 -14.71 6.36 -16.11
C PRO A 397 -14.62 6.23 -17.64
N GLN A 398 -14.72 7.34 -18.38
CA GLN A 398 -14.53 7.36 -19.82
C GLN A 398 -13.09 6.95 -20.21
N LYS A 399 -12.08 7.30 -19.41
CA LYS A 399 -10.68 6.92 -19.67
C LYS A 399 -10.48 5.39 -19.62
N LEU A 400 -11.10 4.72 -18.62
CA LEU A 400 -11.01 3.26 -18.54
C LEU A 400 -11.71 2.60 -19.73
N ARG A 401 -12.92 3.05 -20.09
CA ARG A 401 -13.65 2.54 -21.28
C ARG A 401 -12.77 2.61 -22.54
N GLU A 402 -12.17 3.77 -22.79
CA GLU A 402 -11.31 4.01 -23.96
C GLU A 402 -10.08 3.10 -23.95
N MET A 403 -9.38 2.98 -22.80
CA MET A 403 -8.20 2.14 -22.68
C MET A 403 -8.53 0.66 -22.92
N VAL A 404 -9.56 0.13 -22.25
CA VAL A 404 -9.97 -1.27 -22.42
C VAL A 404 -10.42 -1.56 -23.85
N ALA A 405 -11.20 -0.67 -24.47
CA ALA A 405 -11.64 -0.82 -25.87
C ALA A 405 -10.46 -0.78 -26.86
N LYS A 406 -9.52 0.16 -26.67
CA LYS A 406 -8.33 0.31 -27.53
C LYS A 406 -7.41 -0.90 -27.46
N THR A 407 -7.23 -1.47 -26.26
CA THR A 407 -6.26 -2.54 -26.01
C THR A 407 -6.87 -3.93 -26.10
N GLN A 408 -8.20 -4.02 -26.15
CA GLN A 408 -8.96 -5.28 -26.10
C GLN A 408 -8.64 -6.13 -24.85
N ALA A 409 -8.26 -5.48 -23.77
CA ALA A 409 -8.05 -6.12 -22.49
C ALA A 409 -9.33 -6.83 -22.02
N LYS A 410 -9.18 -7.99 -21.41
CA LYS A 410 -10.30 -8.84 -20.98
C LYS A 410 -10.52 -8.70 -19.48
N SER A 411 -11.77 -8.89 -19.04
CA SER A 411 -12.06 -9.01 -17.61
C SER A 411 -11.30 -10.19 -17.02
N THR A 412 -10.71 -9.97 -15.85
CA THR A 412 -10.03 -10.98 -15.03
C THR A 412 -10.91 -11.54 -13.92
N ASP A 413 -12.19 -11.13 -13.86
CA ASP A 413 -13.20 -11.72 -12.99
C ASP A 413 -13.56 -13.13 -13.50
N MET A 414 -13.26 -14.15 -12.68
CA MET A 414 -13.42 -15.55 -13.07
C MET A 414 -14.83 -16.10 -12.86
N GLN A 415 -15.55 -15.55 -11.86
CA GLN A 415 -16.88 -16.03 -11.52
C GLN A 415 -17.95 -15.41 -12.43
N SER A 416 -17.83 -14.13 -12.70
CA SER A 416 -18.79 -13.34 -13.46
C SER A 416 -18.09 -12.21 -14.19
N PRO A 417 -17.50 -12.47 -15.38
CA PRO A 417 -16.77 -11.46 -16.14
C PRO A 417 -17.59 -10.19 -16.36
N GLU A 418 -17.10 -9.05 -15.89
CA GLU A 418 -17.77 -7.77 -16.00
C GLU A 418 -17.23 -6.96 -17.18
N SER A 419 -18.10 -6.33 -17.98
CA SER A 419 -17.66 -5.42 -19.04
C SER A 419 -17.21 -4.08 -18.48
N ALA A 420 -16.23 -3.42 -19.14
CA ALA A 420 -15.79 -2.09 -18.74
C ALA A 420 -16.93 -1.06 -18.77
N GLU A 421 -17.89 -1.21 -19.69
CA GLU A 421 -19.07 -0.36 -19.74
C GLU A 421 -19.94 -0.49 -18.47
N HIS A 422 -20.21 -1.73 -18.03
CA HIS A 422 -20.99 -1.97 -16.81
C HIS A 422 -20.25 -1.48 -15.55
N LEU A 423 -18.95 -1.81 -15.39
CA LEU A 423 -18.15 -1.35 -14.28
C LEU A 423 -18.15 0.18 -14.19
N CYS A 424 -17.84 0.86 -15.30
CA CYS A 424 -17.76 2.31 -15.34
C CYS A 424 -19.12 2.99 -15.13
N SER A 425 -20.24 2.38 -15.59
CA SER A 425 -21.58 2.93 -15.38
C SER A 425 -21.94 3.10 -13.91
N LYS A 426 -21.40 2.24 -13.02
CA LYS A 426 -21.56 2.38 -11.56
C LYS A 426 -20.85 3.62 -10.99
N CYS A 427 -19.87 4.16 -11.73
CA CYS A 427 -19.05 5.31 -11.30
C CYS A 427 -19.45 6.64 -11.98
N ASP A 428 -20.21 6.64 -13.08
CA ASP A 428 -20.51 7.85 -13.87
C ASP A 428 -21.17 8.95 -13.04
N GLU A 429 -22.21 8.61 -12.29
CA GLU A 429 -22.90 9.58 -11.42
C GLU A 429 -22.01 10.03 -10.26
N TYR A 430 -21.26 9.12 -9.67
CA TYR A 430 -20.32 9.43 -8.60
C TYR A 430 -19.24 10.43 -9.08
N ALA A 431 -18.62 10.18 -10.23
CA ALA A 431 -17.60 11.06 -10.81
C ALA A 431 -18.12 12.48 -11.03
N LYS A 432 -19.35 12.59 -11.56
CA LYS A 432 -20.03 13.88 -11.76
C LYS A 432 -20.29 14.61 -10.44
N ASN A 433 -20.78 13.88 -9.44
CA ASN A 433 -21.15 14.46 -8.14
C ASN A 433 -19.95 14.84 -7.28
N TRP A 434 -18.81 14.12 -7.43
CA TRP A 434 -17.56 14.44 -6.73
C TRP A 434 -16.84 15.66 -7.32
N THR A 435 -16.99 15.93 -8.61
CA THR A 435 -16.26 17.01 -9.31
C THR A 435 -16.30 18.36 -8.60
N PRO A 436 -17.46 18.90 -8.15
CA PRO A 436 -17.48 20.21 -7.50
C PRO A 436 -16.69 20.26 -6.18
N SER A 437 -16.76 19.21 -5.36
CA SER A 437 -15.98 19.12 -4.12
C SER A 437 -14.48 19.00 -4.40
N ALA A 438 -14.11 18.19 -5.39
CA ALA A 438 -12.70 18.05 -5.80
C ALA A 438 -12.11 19.37 -6.30
N GLU A 439 -12.85 20.13 -7.13
CA GLU A 439 -12.40 21.43 -7.63
C GLU A 439 -12.26 22.46 -6.49
N LYS A 440 -13.23 22.47 -5.56
CA LYS A 440 -13.17 23.34 -4.37
C LYS A 440 -11.91 23.04 -3.56
N LEU A 441 -11.72 21.78 -3.14
CA LEU A 441 -10.60 21.36 -2.30
C LEU A 441 -9.24 21.58 -3.00
N TRP A 442 -9.16 21.27 -4.30
CA TRP A 442 -7.97 21.51 -5.10
C TRP A 442 -7.58 22.98 -5.16
N ASN A 443 -8.54 23.85 -5.43
CA ASN A 443 -8.31 25.30 -5.47
C ASN A 443 -7.95 25.86 -4.08
N GLU A 444 -8.50 25.28 -3.00
CA GLU A 444 -8.18 25.71 -1.63
C GLU A 444 -6.77 25.30 -1.22
N SER A 445 -6.32 24.11 -1.59
CA SER A 445 -4.96 23.61 -1.26
C SER A 445 -3.84 24.22 -2.14
N HIS A 446 -4.19 24.82 -3.29
CA HIS A 446 -3.27 25.46 -4.24
C HIS A 446 -3.42 26.99 -4.34
N LYS A 447 -4.11 27.60 -3.36
CA LYS A 447 -4.09 29.08 -3.24
C LYS A 447 -2.71 29.49 -2.74
N GLU A 448 -2.00 30.28 -3.58
CA GLU A 448 -0.75 30.96 -3.24
C GLU A 448 -0.94 31.95 -2.07
#